data_6201524ae07f63251e3a42663ce325a3
#
_entry.id   6201524ae07f63251e3a42663ce325a3
#
_cell.length_a   1.000
_cell.length_b   1.000
_cell.length_c   1.000
_cell.angle_alpha   90.00
_cell.angle_beta   90.00
_cell.angle_gamma   90.00
#
_symmetry.space_group_name_H-M   'P 1'
#
loop_
_entity.id
_entity.type
_entity.pdbx_description
1 polymer ?
#
loop_
_entity_poly.entity_id
_entity_poly.type
_entity_poly.pdbx_seq_one_letter_code
_entity_poly.pdbx_strand_id
1 'polypeptide(L)' 'MTYPDFVKELINRFGEEQGVIMAIRAEVGFLRKFIESQNLPSFKEQQEEMIKDFLERHSSE' A
#
# COMPACT_ATOMS: atom_id res chain seq x y z
N MET A 1 9.28 3.04 3.10
CA MET A 1 8.32 2.49 4.08
C MET A 1 8.06 1.03 3.77
N THR A 2 8.21 0.18 4.76
CA THR A 2 7.96 -1.24 4.57
C THR A 2 6.46 -1.52 4.66
N TYR A 3 6.06 -2.71 4.25
CA TYR A 3 4.65 -3.07 4.31
C TYR A 3 4.10 -3.05 5.75
N PRO A 4 4.83 -3.60 6.75
CA PRO A 4 4.33 -3.50 8.12
C PRO A 4 4.16 -2.06 8.60
N ASP A 5 5.05 -1.17 8.18
CA ASP A 5 4.91 0.23 8.55
C ASP A 5 3.70 0.86 7.89
N PHE A 6 3.43 0.46 6.65
CA PHE A 6 2.26 0.93 5.93
C PHE A 6 0.98 0.51 6.65
N VAL A 7 0.92 -0.74 7.10
CA VAL A 7 -0.26 -1.23 7.82
C VAL A 7 -0.45 -0.45 9.10
N LYS A 8 0.64 -0.21 9.84
CA LYS A 8 0.55 0.57 11.07
C LYS A 8 0.04 1.97 10.81
N GLU A 9 0.50 2.57 9.72
CA GLU A 9 0.07 3.92 9.38
C GLU A 9 -1.42 3.96 9.06
N LEU A 10 -1.92 2.97 8.35
CA LEU A 10 -3.33 2.91 8.03
C LEU A 10 -4.18 2.71 9.28
N ILE A 11 -3.70 1.87 10.19
CA ILE A 11 -4.39 1.65 11.45
C ILE A 11 -4.44 2.95 12.24
N ASN A 12 -3.35 3.68 12.21
CA ASN A 12 -3.25 4.93 12.94
C ASN A 12 -4.19 5.97 12.40
N ARG A 13 -4.39 6.00 11.08
CA ARG A 13 -5.23 7.01 10.44
C ARG A 13 -6.71 6.66 10.45
N PHE A 14 -7.03 5.40 10.26
CA PHE A 14 -8.40 4.98 10.02
C PHE A 14 -8.98 4.04 11.06
N GLY A 15 -8.18 3.66 12.05
CA GLY A 15 -8.64 2.71 13.05
C GLY A 15 -8.21 1.30 12.69
N GLU A 16 -8.24 0.42 13.69
CA GLU A 16 -7.70 -0.92 13.52
C GLU A 16 -8.44 -1.71 12.46
N GLU A 17 -9.75 -1.72 12.55
CA GLU A 17 -10.56 -2.51 11.64
C GLU A 17 -10.46 -2.01 10.21
N GLN A 18 -10.70 -0.72 10.03
CA GLN A 18 -10.65 -0.12 8.70
C GLN A 18 -9.25 -0.14 8.13
N GLY A 19 -8.26 0.11 8.98
CA GLY A 19 -6.88 0.13 8.52
C GLY A 19 -6.44 -1.21 7.97
N VAL A 20 -6.82 -2.30 8.66
CA VAL A 20 -6.46 -3.63 8.19
C VAL A 20 -7.15 -3.96 6.87
N ILE A 21 -8.43 -3.62 6.76
CA ILE A 21 -9.16 -3.88 5.52
C ILE A 21 -8.55 -3.11 4.37
N MET A 22 -8.21 -1.84 4.60
CA MET A 22 -7.60 -1.02 3.56
C MET A 22 -6.24 -1.56 3.16
N ALA A 23 -5.47 -2.04 4.13
CA ALA A 23 -4.15 -2.60 3.84
C ALA A 23 -4.27 -3.84 2.96
N ILE A 24 -5.23 -4.70 3.26
CA ILE A 24 -5.43 -5.92 2.47
C ILE A 24 -5.83 -5.56 1.04
N ARG A 25 -6.74 -4.62 0.89
CA ARG A 25 -7.17 -4.20 -0.44
C ARG A 25 -6.05 -3.56 -1.23
N ALA A 26 -5.24 -2.76 -0.54
CA ALA A 26 -4.11 -2.12 -1.20
C ALA A 26 -3.09 -3.15 -1.66
N GLU A 27 -2.84 -4.15 -0.83
CA GLU A 27 -1.89 -5.19 -1.18
C GLU A 27 -2.32 -5.93 -2.43
N VAL A 28 -3.60 -6.27 -2.52
CA VAL A 28 -4.12 -6.94 -3.71
C VAL A 28 -3.93 -6.06 -4.94
N GLY A 29 -4.19 -4.76 -4.81
CA GLY A 29 -4.00 -3.83 -5.91
C GLY A 29 -2.54 -3.74 -6.33
N PHE A 30 -1.63 -3.70 -5.35
CA PHE A 30 -0.21 -3.63 -5.64
C PHE A 30 0.25 -4.87 -6.40
N LEU A 31 -0.19 -6.05 -5.95
CA LEU A 31 0.18 -7.29 -6.61
C LEU A 31 -0.37 -7.37 -8.03
N ARG A 32 -1.59 -6.88 -8.21
CA ARG A 32 -2.20 -6.87 -9.53
C ARG A 32 -1.41 -5.99 -10.49
N LYS A 33 -1.04 -4.81 -10.03
CA LYS A 33 -0.24 -3.90 -10.86
C LYS A 33 1.11 -4.50 -11.18
N PHE A 34 1.71 -5.17 -10.20
CA PHE A 34 2.99 -5.82 -10.39
C PHE A 34 2.89 -6.87 -11.51
N ILE A 35 1.85 -7.68 -11.45
CA ILE A 35 1.66 -8.72 -12.46
C ILE A 35 1.41 -8.11 -13.83
N GLU A 36 0.59 -7.06 -13.87
CA GLU A 36 0.23 -6.45 -15.14
C GLU A 36 1.42 -5.79 -15.83
N SER A 37 2.28 -5.19 -15.07
CA SER A 37 3.41 -4.49 -15.66
C SER A 37 4.44 -5.45 -16.23
N GLN A 38 4.58 -6.59 -15.61
CA GLN A 38 5.51 -7.64 -16.04
C GLN A 38 6.93 -7.15 -16.20
N ASN A 39 7.24 -6.04 -15.61
CA ASN A 39 8.44 -5.41 -15.93
C ASN A 39 9.01 -4.79 -14.73
N LEU A 40 9.88 -5.46 -14.09
CA LEU A 40 10.15 -5.02 -12.85
C LEU A 40 11.50 -4.98 -12.45
N PRO A 41 11.95 -3.89 -11.89
CA PRO A 41 13.16 -3.94 -11.13
C PRO A 41 12.95 -4.89 -9.97
N SER A 42 12.05 -4.59 -9.13
CA SER A 42 11.73 -5.54 -8.10
C SER A 42 10.36 -5.19 -7.57
N PHE A 43 9.68 -6.19 -7.09
CA PHE A 43 8.39 -5.98 -6.48
C PHE A 43 8.52 -5.04 -5.28
N LYS A 44 9.61 -5.18 -4.53
CA LYS A 44 9.79 -4.39 -3.33
C LYS A 44 9.87 -2.89 -3.63
N GLU A 45 10.60 -2.54 -4.68
CA GLU A 45 10.71 -1.15 -5.08
C GLU A 45 9.39 -0.60 -5.54
N GLN A 46 8.68 -1.36 -6.33
CA GLN A 46 7.37 -0.94 -6.81
C GLN A 46 6.39 -0.82 -5.66
N GLN A 47 6.46 -1.72 -4.71
CA GLN A 47 5.58 -1.68 -3.56
C GLN A 47 5.79 -0.39 -2.77
N GLU A 48 7.04 0.02 -2.59
CA GLU A 48 7.32 1.24 -1.86
C GLU A 48 6.72 2.46 -2.55
N GLU A 49 6.82 2.51 -3.87
CA GLU A 49 6.23 3.61 -4.61
C GLU A 49 4.72 3.62 -4.51
N MET A 50 4.12 2.45 -4.61
CA MET A 50 2.67 2.35 -4.53
C MET A 50 2.16 2.70 -3.15
N ILE A 51 2.89 2.33 -2.11
CA ILE A 51 2.54 2.70 -0.76
C ILE A 51 2.57 4.22 -0.61
N LYS A 52 3.62 4.84 -1.10
CA LYS A 52 3.74 6.28 -1.03
C LYS A 52 2.59 6.97 -1.76
N ASP A 53 2.29 6.50 -2.95
CA ASP A 53 1.22 7.05 -3.75
C ASP A 53 -0.13 6.89 -3.06
N PHE A 54 -0.36 5.72 -2.49
CA PHE A 54 -1.59 5.45 -1.78
C PHE A 54 -1.77 6.40 -0.60
N LEU A 55 -0.70 6.57 0.18
CA LEU A 55 -0.78 7.44 1.36
C LEU A 55 -0.99 8.89 0.96
N GLU A 56 -0.40 9.32 -0.15
CA GLU A 56 -0.59 10.67 -0.63
C GLU A 56 -2.04 10.92 -1.04
N ARG A 57 -2.65 9.94 -1.68
CA ARG A 57 -4.04 10.09 -2.11
C ARG A 57 -4.99 10.18 -0.93
N HIS A 58 -4.63 9.59 0.19
CA HIS A 58 -5.49 9.56 1.35
C HIS A 58 -5.01 10.46 2.47
N SER A 59 -4.13 11.39 2.16
CA SER A 59 -3.56 12.24 3.20
C SER A 59 -4.28 13.57 3.32
N SER A 60 -5.14 13.88 2.41
CA SER A 60 -5.78 15.19 2.38
C SER A 60 -6.98 15.29 3.29
N GLU A 61 -7.13 14.34 4.14
CA GLU A 61 -8.22 14.43 5.07
C GLU A 61 -7.99 15.46 6.09
#